data_53ace55af38012350f850d3b6571b94f
#
_entry.id   53ace55af38012350f850d3b6571b94f
#
_cell.length_a   1.000
_cell.length_b   1.000
_cell.length_c   1.000
_cell.angle_alpha   90.00
_cell.angle_beta   90.00
_cell.angle_gamma   90.00
#
_symmetry.space_group_name_H-M   'P 1'
#
loop_
_entity.id
_entity.type
_entity.pdbx_description
1 polymer ?
#
loop_
_entity_poly.entity_id
_entity_poly.type
_entity_poly.pdbx_seq_one_letter_code
_entity_poly.pdbx_strand_id
1 'polypeptide(L)'
;MHLTPSTFFKLSIISLCLILAACNQQETTKTTTSTSAKIELIPQDLIAVKQGALDSQTAFTGTIRAVQQSSIQAQVSATATNVTANVGQQVQKGQVLVRLNNQDNVARLAQARANLASAQSQAELARNLMNRKQRLFNQGFIARVEFEQSQVDYKGQLESVKAQQANVDIAKKADQDGIITSPISGVITKRQVEPGQTVSVGQTLFEIVNPDQLEIQAKLPIEQQSALKVGSNIQYQIQGNSKQLNATLTRISPVADQDSRQIEFFAAPKEKIDSLSIGAFINGNILRNDTHQGQTIPLDSIQNMQHDPFVWVIRNHTIQKVKIRVIEQRYNDNIALVDGLQSSDLVSRIQFEDSDINKKVTVTTDKNK
;
A
#
# COMPACT_ATOMS: atom_id res chain seq x y z
N MET A 1 35.49 49.64 17.22
CA MET A 1 35.39 51.07 16.82
C MET A 1 33.95 51.42 17.08
N HIS A 2 33.68 51.96 18.27
CA HIS A 2 33.18 53.32 18.56
C HIS A 2 31.73 53.50 18.08
N LEU A 3 30.76 54.00 18.79
CA LEU A 3 30.60 54.61 20.14
C LEU A 3 29.09 54.72 20.36
N THR A 4 28.64 54.47 21.54
CA THR A 4 27.48 55.11 22.19
C THR A 4 27.72 56.64 22.27
N PRO A 5 26.86 57.52 22.73
CA PRO A 5 25.89 57.37 23.82
C PRO A 5 24.70 58.41 23.83
N SER A 6 23.84 58.19 24.83
CA SER A 6 23.42 59.19 25.85
C SER A 6 22.26 60.14 25.47
N THR A 7 21.26 60.15 26.27
CA THR A 7 20.94 60.87 27.50
C THR A 7 20.17 62.19 27.32
N PHE A 8 19.33 62.43 28.34
CA PHE A 8 18.74 63.72 28.80
C PHE A 8 17.36 64.06 28.16
N PHE A 9 16.29 64.40 28.84
CA PHE A 9 16.27 65.35 29.94
C PHE A 9 14.92 65.27 30.65
N LYS A 10 14.94 65.24 31.86
CA LYS A 10 14.17 65.63 33.00
C LYS A 10 13.21 66.78 32.86
N LEU A 11 12.17 66.72 33.69
CA LEU A 11 11.70 67.77 34.63
C LEU A 11 10.56 68.67 34.17
N SER A 12 9.46 68.66 34.88
CA SER A 12 8.98 69.80 35.74
C SER A 12 7.51 69.55 36.03
N ILE A 13 7.05 69.25 37.18
CA ILE A 13 6.85 69.92 38.46
C ILE A 13 5.75 71.02 38.43
N ILE A 14 4.73 70.74 39.29
CA ILE A 14 4.04 71.64 40.21
C ILE A 14 2.82 72.39 39.70
N SER A 15 1.80 72.27 40.48
CA SER A 15 0.90 73.22 41.17
C SER A 15 -0.57 72.95 40.89
N LEU A 16 -1.41 72.89 41.77
CA LEU A 16 -1.76 73.30 43.13
C LEU A 16 -3.26 73.51 43.26
N CYS A 17 -3.80 72.98 44.36
CA CYS A 17 -4.90 73.41 45.19
C CYS A 17 -6.35 73.37 44.76
N LEU A 18 -7.06 72.52 45.49
CA LEU A 18 -8.16 72.85 46.41
C LEU A 18 -9.37 73.61 45.85
N ILE A 19 -10.52 72.96 45.86
CA ILE A 19 -11.72 73.52 46.56
C ILE A 19 -12.61 72.33 46.99
N LEU A 20 -12.86 72.27 48.29
CA LEU A 20 -13.87 71.45 48.95
C LEU A 20 -15.28 71.97 48.66
N ALA A 21 -16.19 71.03 48.28
CA ALA A 21 -17.61 71.24 48.56
C ALA A 21 -18.23 69.91 48.82
N ALA A 22 -18.62 69.71 50.04
CA ALA A 22 -19.40 68.54 50.51
C ALA A 22 -20.82 68.61 49.97
N CYS A 23 -21.32 67.56 49.40
CA CYS A 23 -22.76 67.20 49.37
C CYS A 23 -22.97 65.77 49.82
N ASN A 24 -23.52 65.67 51.00
CA ASN A 24 -24.04 64.48 51.62
C ASN A 24 -25.23 63.97 50.77
N GLN A 25 -25.15 62.79 50.14
CA GLN A 25 -26.26 62.10 49.60
C GLN A 25 -26.27 60.64 49.98
N GLN A 26 -27.24 60.31 50.76
CA GLN A 26 -27.61 59.07 51.38
C GLN A 26 -27.61 57.89 50.39
N GLU A 27 -26.72 56.94 50.55
CA GLU A 27 -26.73 55.69 49.82
C GLU A 27 -27.90 54.85 50.23
N THR A 28 -28.94 54.81 49.38
CA THR A 28 -29.93 53.76 49.45
C THR A 28 -29.27 52.48 48.92
N THR A 29 -29.00 51.59 49.85
CA THR A 29 -28.55 50.22 49.58
C THR A 29 -29.57 49.53 48.69
N LYS A 30 -29.39 49.55 47.38
CA LYS A 30 -30.11 48.63 46.48
C LYS A 30 -29.49 47.25 46.74
N THR A 31 -30.20 46.40 47.44
CA THR A 31 -30.03 44.98 47.46
C THR A 31 -30.13 44.50 46.03
N THR A 32 -28.98 44.26 45.40
CA THR A 32 -28.93 43.61 44.10
C THR A 32 -29.28 42.14 44.35
N THR A 33 -30.53 41.84 44.19
CA THR A 33 -31.01 40.46 44.04
C THR A 33 -30.29 39.95 42.79
N SER A 34 -29.30 39.07 42.98
CA SER A 34 -28.64 38.35 41.92
C SER A 34 -29.73 37.46 41.25
N THR A 35 -30.38 37.99 40.25
CA THR A 35 -31.18 37.22 39.34
C THR A 35 -30.20 36.29 38.62
N SER A 36 -30.18 35.04 39.06
CA SER A 36 -29.45 33.97 38.34
C SER A 36 -29.90 34.02 36.89
N ALA A 37 -29.04 34.50 36.02
CA ALA A 37 -29.29 34.57 34.59
C ALA A 37 -29.65 33.15 34.15
N LYS A 38 -30.91 32.95 33.75
CA LYS A 38 -31.38 31.69 33.23
C LYS A 38 -30.76 31.50 31.88
N ILE A 39 -29.96 30.42 31.73
CA ILE A 39 -29.36 30.07 30.44
C ILE A 39 -30.47 29.51 29.54
N GLU A 40 -30.71 30.15 28.42
CA GLU A 40 -31.69 29.69 27.43
C GLU A 40 -30.97 28.92 26.32
N LEU A 41 -31.44 27.72 26.03
CA LEU A 41 -30.95 26.87 24.97
C LEU A 41 -32.04 26.63 23.95
N ILE A 42 -31.68 26.52 22.70
CA ILE A 42 -32.55 26.12 21.62
C ILE A 42 -32.45 24.59 21.38
N PRO A 43 -33.49 23.93 20.86
CA PRO A 43 -33.43 22.47 20.61
C PRO A 43 -32.31 22.02 19.70
N GLN A 44 -31.82 22.90 18.81
CA GLN A 44 -30.72 22.64 17.89
C GLN A 44 -29.34 22.51 18.61
N ASP A 45 -29.22 23.09 19.81
CA ASP A 45 -28.00 23.00 20.62
C ASP A 45 -27.92 21.69 21.41
N LEU A 46 -28.98 20.91 21.42
CA LEU A 46 -29.13 19.71 22.22
C LEU A 46 -29.32 18.47 21.37
N ILE A 47 -28.64 17.41 21.74
CA ILE A 47 -28.70 16.12 21.05
C ILE A 47 -29.09 15.04 22.04
N ALA A 48 -30.17 14.33 21.72
CA ALA A 48 -30.56 13.18 22.51
C ALA A 48 -29.56 12.04 22.35
N VAL A 49 -29.12 11.48 23.46
CA VAL A 49 -28.28 10.28 23.49
C VAL A 49 -29.07 9.10 22.91
N LYS A 50 -28.49 8.42 21.93
CA LYS A 50 -29.08 7.23 21.32
C LYS A 50 -28.25 6.01 21.69
N GLN A 51 -28.92 4.92 22.06
CA GLN A 51 -28.24 3.63 22.12
C GLN A 51 -27.88 3.20 20.70
N GLY A 52 -26.63 2.76 20.52
CA GLY A 52 -26.14 2.38 19.21
C GLY A 52 -25.03 1.34 19.30
N ALA A 53 -24.72 0.79 18.17
CA ALA A 53 -23.60 -0.13 18.02
C ALA A 53 -22.76 0.37 16.85
N LEU A 54 -21.47 0.38 17.01
CA LEU A 54 -20.51 0.69 15.93
C LEU A 54 -19.56 -0.48 15.77
N ASP A 55 -19.39 -0.89 14.53
CA ASP A 55 -18.34 -1.83 14.17
C ASP A 55 -17.00 -1.12 14.20
N SER A 56 -16.03 -1.72 14.81
CA SER A 56 -14.65 -1.21 14.81
C SER A 56 -14.11 -1.17 13.39
N GLN A 57 -13.50 -0.04 13.03
CA GLN A 57 -12.89 0.16 11.72
C GLN A 57 -11.43 0.57 11.89
N THR A 58 -10.57 0.02 11.02
CA THR A 58 -9.17 0.42 10.96
C THR A 58 -8.89 1.00 9.59
N ALA A 59 -8.58 2.30 9.55
CA ALA A 59 -8.27 3.02 8.33
C ALA A 59 -6.90 2.61 7.77
N PHE A 60 -6.81 2.53 6.45
CA PHE A 60 -5.56 2.27 5.75
C PHE A 60 -5.52 3.02 4.42
N THR A 61 -4.31 3.11 3.87
CA THR A 61 -4.07 3.59 2.50
C THR A 61 -3.35 2.51 1.70
N GLY A 62 -3.58 2.50 0.41
CA GLY A 62 -2.97 1.50 -0.46
C GLY A 62 -3.02 1.90 -1.93
N THR A 63 -2.67 0.94 -2.79
CA THR A 63 -2.69 1.10 -4.24
C THR A 63 -3.31 -0.12 -4.90
N ILE A 64 -3.91 0.08 -6.06
CA ILE A 64 -4.37 -1.01 -6.93
C ILE A 64 -3.20 -1.45 -7.79
N ARG A 65 -2.93 -2.74 -7.85
CA ARG A 65 -1.92 -3.32 -8.72
C ARG A 65 -2.43 -4.55 -9.45
N ALA A 66 -1.76 -4.92 -10.53
CA ALA A 66 -2.00 -6.20 -11.19
C ALA A 66 -1.31 -7.34 -10.39
N VAL A 67 -2.02 -8.45 -10.22
CA VAL A 67 -1.47 -9.66 -9.58
C VAL A 67 -0.33 -10.25 -10.41
N GLN A 68 -0.47 -10.20 -11.74
CA GLN A 68 0.53 -10.67 -12.67
C GLN A 68 1.13 -9.50 -13.44
N GLN A 69 2.43 -9.31 -13.26
CA GLN A 69 3.23 -8.36 -14.01
C GLN A 69 4.57 -8.98 -14.39
N SER A 70 5.13 -8.55 -15.49
CA SER A 70 6.43 -9.04 -15.97
C SER A 70 7.27 -7.91 -16.54
N SER A 71 8.52 -7.83 -16.06
CA SER A 71 9.57 -7.01 -16.66
C SER A 71 10.42 -7.90 -17.55
N ILE A 72 10.43 -7.62 -18.85
CA ILE A 72 11.13 -8.43 -19.84
C ILE A 72 12.46 -7.78 -20.15
N GLN A 73 13.53 -8.53 -19.94
CA GLN A 73 14.90 -8.08 -20.12
C GLN A 73 15.59 -8.81 -21.28
N ALA A 74 16.54 -8.14 -21.93
CA ALA A 74 17.40 -8.75 -22.91
C ALA A 74 18.30 -9.80 -22.26
N GLN A 75 18.36 -11.01 -22.84
CA GLN A 75 19.22 -12.11 -22.39
C GLN A 75 20.52 -12.20 -23.19
N VAL A 76 20.58 -11.51 -24.33
CA VAL A 76 21.77 -11.39 -25.17
C VAL A 76 21.99 -9.92 -25.55
N SER A 77 23.26 -9.55 -25.80
CA SER A 77 23.58 -8.25 -26.33
C SER A 77 23.51 -8.30 -27.85
N ALA A 78 22.59 -7.50 -28.43
CA ALA A 78 22.38 -7.46 -29.88
C ALA A 78 21.57 -6.20 -30.28
N THR A 79 21.51 -5.90 -31.58
CA THR A 79 20.73 -4.79 -32.10
C THR A 79 19.30 -5.22 -32.37
N ALA A 80 18.31 -4.45 -31.95
CA ALA A 80 16.90 -4.69 -32.22
C ALA A 80 16.59 -4.41 -33.69
N THR A 81 16.24 -5.44 -34.45
CA THR A 81 15.91 -5.31 -35.89
C THR A 81 14.47 -4.98 -36.14
N ASN A 82 13.57 -5.57 -35.35
CA ASN A 82 12.14 -5.37 -35.53
C ASN A 82 11.45 -5.37 -34.15
N VAL A 83 10.80 -4.26 -33.83
CA VAL A 83 9.99 -4.09 -32.61
C VAL A 83 8.53 -4.05 -33.05
N THR A 84 7.77 -5.10 -32.74
CA THR A 84 6.39 -5.28 -33.21
C THR A 84 5.34 -4.85 -32.18
N ALA A 85 5.77 -4.52 -30.97
CA ALA A 85 4.90 -4.28 -29.84
C ALA A 85 4.97 -2.82 -29.37
N ASN A 86 3.82 -2.21 -29.08
CA ASN A 86 3.69 -0.81 -28.65
C ASN A 86 3.04 -0.71 -27.26
N VAL A 87 3.30 0.42 -26.57
CA VAL A 87 2.64 0.73 -25.30
C VAL A 87 1.12 0.81 -25.49
N GLY A 88 0.35 0.25 -24.57
CA GLY A 88 -1.11 0.14 -24.63
C GLY A 88 -1.60 -1.06 -25.46
N GLN A 89 -0.73 -1.76 -26.16
CA GLN A 89 -1.11 -2.94 -26.96
C GLN A 89 -1.34 -4.16 -26.07
N GLN A 90 -2.42 -4.88 -26.33
CA GLN A 90 -2.69 -6.19 -25.74
C GLN A 90 -1.84 -7.26 -26.43
N VAL A 91 -1.20 -8.12 -25.64
CA VAL A 91 -0.36 -9.21 -26.11
C VAL A 91 -0.74 -10.52 -25.44
N GLN A 92 -0.50 -11.62 -26.14
CA GLN A 92 -0.69 -12.97 -25.62
C GLN A 92 0.63 -13.58 -25.17
N LYS A 93 0.56 -14.51 -24.23
CA LYS A 93 1.71 -15.32 -23.82
C LYS A 93 2.33 -16.03 -25.03
N GLY A 94 3.66 -15.87 -25.20
CA GLY A 94 4.41 -16.40 -26.34
C GLY A 94 4.44 -15.52 -27.58
N GLN A 95 3.70 -14.40 -27.59
CA GLN A 95 3.74 -13.44 -28.71
C GLN A 95 5.11 -12.78 -28.80
N VAL A 96 5.65 -12.70 -30.01
CA VAL A 96 6.93 -12.04 -30.29
C VAL A 96 6.76 -10.52 -30.15
N LEU A 97 7.63 -9.90 -29.35
CA LEU A 97 7.63 -8.46 -29.07
C LEU A 97 8.75 -7.74 -29.82
N VAL A 98 9.94 -8.35 -29.84
CA VAL A 98 11.11 -7.81 -30.55
C VAL A 98 11.97 -8.96 -31.09
N ARG A 99 12.57 -8.74 -32.24
CA ARG A 99 13.62 -9.57 -32.82
C ARG A 99 14.94 -8.83 -32.76
N LEU A 100 15.93 -9.46 -32.18
CA LEU A 100 17.29 -8.96 -32.14
C LEU A 100 18.08 -9.53 -33.32
N ASN A 101 19.07 -8.80 -33.83
CA ASN A 101 20.02 -9.31 -34.80
C ASN A 101 20.92 -10.34 -34.08
N ASN A 102 20.73 -11.60 -34.41
CA ASN A 102 21.45 -12.72 -33.78
C ASN A 102 22.35 -13.49 -34.75
N GLN A 103 22.76 -12.84 -35.89
CA GLN A 103 23.59 -13.48 -36.91
C GLN A 103 24.83 -14.18 -36.33
N ASP A 104 25.51 -13.55 -35.36
CA ASP A 104 26.64 -14.14 -34.67
C ASP A 104 26.28 -15.39 -33.88
N ASN A 105 25.11 -15.42 -33.22
CA ASN A 105 24.66 -16.59 -32.46
C ASN A 105 24.23 -17.74 -33.41
N VAL A 106 23.63 -17.43 -34.54
CA VAL A 106 23.33 -18.39 -35.60
C VAL A 106 24.61 -19.03 -36.12
N ALA A 107 25.65 -18.22 -36.40
CA ALA A 107 26.96 -18.72 -36.84
C ALA A 107 27.63 -19.61 -35.77
N ARG A 108 27.60 -19.19 -34.52
CA ARG A 108 28.09 -20.00 -33.36
C ARG A 108 27.35 -21.34 -33.23
N LEU A 109 26.03 -21.34 -33.39
CA LEU A 109 25.22 -22.55 -33.36
C LEU A 109 25.61 -23.49 -34.52
N ALA A 110 25.78 -22.95 -35.72
CA ALA A 110 26.26 -23.74 -36.89
C ALA A 110 27.64 -24.38 -36.62
N GLN A 111 28.59 -23.61 -36.06
CA GLN A 111 29.90 -24.10 -35.68
C GLN A 111 29.83 -25.19 -34.61
N ALA A 112 29.02 -25.01 -33.55
CA ALA A 112 28.84 -26.01 -32.50
C ALA A 112 28.25 -27.33 -33.04
N ARG A 113 27.28 -27.23 -33.97
CA ARG A 113 26.72 -28.41 -34.65
C ARG A 113 27.75 -29.14 -35.49
N ALA A 114 28.62 -28.41 -36.21
CA ALA A 114 29.67 -29.02 -36.99
C ALA A 114 30.70 -29.76 -36.08
N ASN A 115 31.06 -29.19 -34.95
CA ASN A 115 31.94 -29.82 -33.96
C ASN A 115 31.31 -31.10 -33.36
N LEU A 116 29.99 -31.05 -33.08
CA LEU A 116 29.26 -32.24 -32.62
C LEU A 116 29.26 -33.35 -33.66
N ALA A 117 28.97 -33.02 -34.92
CA ALA A 117 29.01 -34.00 -36.02
C ALA A 117 30.38 -34.64 -36.17
N SER A 118 31.46 -33.88 -36.04
CA SER A 118 32.82 -34.40 -36.03
C SER A 118 33.09 -35.36 -34.86
N ALA A 119 32.67 -35.00 -33.63
CA ALA A 119 32.81 -35.85 -32.47
C ALA A 119 31.99 -37.16 -32.59
N GLN A 120 30.77 -37.08 -33.17
CA GLN A 120 29.94 -38.26 -33.44
C GLN A 120 30.62 -39.21 -34.42
N SER A 121 31.20 -38.69 -35.50
CA SER A 121 31.95 -39.52 -36.48
C SER A 121 33.15 -40.19 -35.85
N GLN A 122 33.90 -39.51 -34.96
CA GLN A 122 35.02 -40.09 -34.23
C GLN A 122 34.57 -41.17 -33.25
N ALA A 123 33.46 -40.98 -32.54
CA ALA A 123 32.90 -42.01 -31.66
C ALA A 123 32.40 -43.23 -32.42
N GLU A 124 31.82 -43.02 -33.60
CA GLU A 124 31.40 -44.13 -34.49
C GLU A 124 32.60 -44.95 -35.00
N LEU A 125 33.69 -44.26 -35.42
CA LEU A 125 34.91 -44.93 -35.80
C LEU A 125 35.49 -45.76 -34.65
N ALA A 126 35.58 -45.21 -33.46
CA ALA A 126 36.07 -45.90 -32.24
C ALA A 126 35.16 -47.09 -31.89
N ARG A 127 33.84 -46.95 -32.02
CA ARG A 127 32.85 -48.04 -31.83
C ARG A 127 33.12 -49.19 -32.80
N ASN A 128 33.28 -48.87 -34.08
CA ASN A 128 33.53 -49.89 -35.13
C ASN A 128 34.86 -50.64 -34.89
N LEU A 129 35.90 -49.90 -34.44
CA LEU A 129 37.20 -50.48 -34.06
C LEU A 129 37.06 -51.39 -32.83
N MET A 130 36.39 -50.93 -31.79
CA MET A 130 36.09 -51.73 -30.59
C MET A 130 35.33 -53.01 -30.94
N ASN A 131 34.27 -52.93 -31.76
CA ASN A 131 33.50 -54.08 -32.18
C ASN A 131 34.35 -55.09 -33.00
N ARG A 132 35.30 -54.61 -33.81
CA ARG A 132 36.25 -55.44 -34.54
C ARG A 132 37.18 -56.13 -33.59
N LYS A 133 37.78 -55.39 -32.65
CA LYS A 133 38.71 -55.98 -31.64
C LYS A 133 38.00 -56.95 -30.71
N GLN A 134 36.71 -56.73 -30.37
CA GLN A 134 35.92 -57.67 -29.60
C GLN A 134 35.81 -59.04 -30.31
N ARG A 135 35.53 -59.03 -31.64
CA ARG A 135 35.48 -60.30 -32.41
C ARG A 135 36.81 -61.03 -32.45
N LEU A 136 37.95 -60.32 -32.64
CA LEU A 136 39.29 -60.90 -32.64
C LEU A 136 39.70 -61.43 -31.25
N PHE A 137 39.32 -60.75 -30.18
CA PHE A 137 39.55 -61.23 -28.80
C PHE A 137 38.76 -62.52 -28.53
N ASN A 138 37.50 -62.58 -28.93
CA ASN A 138 36.65 -63.76 -28.77
C ASN A 138 37.17 -65.00 -29.56
N GLN A 139 37.95 -64.74 -30.63
CA GLN A 139 38.64 -65.77 -31.44
C GLN A 139 40.06 -66.11 -30.96
N GLY A 140 40.53 -65.41 -29.91
CA GLY A 140 41.87 -65.63 -29.33
C GLY A 140 43.03 -64.97 -30.11
N PHE A 141 42.75 -64.07 -31.06
CA PHE A 141 43.78 -63.44 -31.93
C PHE A 141 44.43 -62.21 -31.31
N ILE A 142 43.83 -61.60 -30.28
CA ILE A 142 44.42 -60.45 -29.58
C ILE A 142 44.35 -60.62 -28.06
N ALA A 143 45.24 -59.89 -27.36
CA ALA A 143 45.27 -59.87 -25.89
C ALA A 143 44.09 -59.11 -25.30
N ARG A 144 43.68 -59.48 -24.10
CA ARG A 144 42.56 -58.84 -23.37
C ARG A 144 42.82 -57.33 -23.16
N VAL A 145 44.04 -56.93 -22.82
CA VAL A 145 44.40 -55.51 -22.61
C VAL A 145 44.16 -54.67 -23.85
N GLU A 146 44.36 -55.23 -25.04
CA GLU A 146 44.19 -54.53 -26.30
C GLU A 146 42.68 -54.28 -26.63
N PHE A 147 41.82 -55.22 -26.27
CA PHE A 147 40.39 -54.99 -26.34
C PHE A 147 39.91 -53.98 -25.31
N GLU A 148 40.33 -54.14 -24.04
CA GLU A 148 39.97 -53.17 -22.95
C GLU A 148 40.42 -51.76 -23.30
N GLN A 149 41.59 -51.55 -23.89
CA GLN A 149 42.03 -50.23 -24.37
C GLN A 149 41.01 -49.66 -25.40
N SER A 150 40.52 -50.45 -26.34
CA SER A 150 39.58 -49.94 -27.33
C SER A 150 38.19 -49.64 -26.74
N GLN A 151 37.81 -50.29 -25.64
CA GLN A 151 36.61 -49.93 -24.89
C GLN A 151 36.77 -48.57 -24.19
N VAL A 152 37.94 -48.33 -23.56
CA VAL A 152 38.27 -47.05 -22.94
C VAL A 152 38.30 -45.91 -23.97
N ASP A 153 38.91 -46.18 -25.16
CA ASP A 153 38.99 -45.19 -26.23
C ASP A 153 37.54 -44.84 -26.74
N TYR A 154 36.73 -45.83 -26.99
CA TYR A 154 35.34 -45.58 -27.40
C TYR A 154 34.56 -44.83 -26.33
N LYS A 155 34.71 -45.17 -25.05
CA LYS A 155 34.06 -44.47 -23.94
C LYS A 155 34.54 -43.03 -23.87
N GLY A 156 35.82 -42.76 -24.07
CA GLY A 156 36.35 -41.39 -24.14
C GLY A 156 35.74 -40.56 -25.26
N GLN A 157 35.54 -41.15 -26.46
CA GLN A 157 34.88 -40.47 -27.56
C GLN A 157 33.38 -40.21 -27.26
N LEU A 158 32.68 -41.12 -26.57
CA LEU A 158 31.30 -40.84 -26.13
C LEU A 158 31.18 -39.66 -25.17
N GLU A 159 32.13 -39.51 -24.24
CA GLU A 159 32.13 -38.37 -23.37
C GLU A 159 32.43 -37.06 -24.15
N SER A 160 33.29 -37.12 -25.19
CA SER A 160 33.53 -36.00 -26.11
C SER A 160 32.22 -35.58 -26.85
N VAL A 161 31.45 -36.54 -27.34
CA VAL A 161 30.12 -36.27 -27.96
C VAL A 161 29.20 -35.56 -26.99
N LYS A 162 29.12 -36.01 -25.72
CA LYS A 162 28.28 -35.33 -24.69
C LYS A 162 28.75 -33.88 -24.44
N ALA A 163 30.04 -33.65 -24.39
CA ALA A 163 30.61 -32.30 -24.22
C ALA A 163 30.22 -31.39 -25.40
N GLN A 164 30.36 -31.90 -26.64
CA GLN A 164 29.94 -31.09 -27.83
C GLN A 164 28.43 -30.89 -27.91
N GLN A 165 27.61 -31.86 -27.46
CA GLN A 165 26.16 -31.68 -27.35
C GLN A 165 25.82 -30.55 -26.39
N ALA A 166 26.46 -30.46 -25.23
CA ALA A 166 26.26 -29.35 -24.30
C ALA A 166 26.62 -27.99 -24.93
N ASN A 167 27.68 -27.93 -25.74
CA ASN A 167 28.03 -26.72 -26.48
C ASN A 167 26.96 -26.31 -27.50
N VAL A 168 26.34 -27.30 -28.17
CA VAL A 168 25.21 -27.03 -29.08
C VAL A 168 24.03 -26.48 -28.31
N ASP A 169 23.70 -27.05 -27.14
CA ASP A 169 22.58 -26.60 -26.33
C ASP A 169 22.77 -25.15 -25.83
N ILE A 170 23.97 -24.80 -25.43
CA ILE A 170 24.33 -23.40 -25.04
C ILE A 170 24.17 -22.46 -26.22
N ALA A 171 24.73 -22.81 -27.39
CA ALA A 171 24.64 -21.97 -28.59
C ALA A 171 23.20 -21.84 -29.10
N LYS A 172 22.41 -22.92 -29.03
CA LYS A 172 20.98 -22.95 -29.36
C LYS A 172 20.18 -22.02 -28.43
N LYS A 173 20.47 -22.03 -27.16
CA LYS A 173 19.81 -21.12 -26.20
C LYS A 173 20.10 -19.66 -26.52
N ALA A 174 21.37 -19.33 -26.80
CA ALA A 174 21.76 -17.97 -27.18
C ALA A 174 21.08 -17.50 -28.50
N ASP A 175 20.89 -18.40 -29.47
CA ASP A 175 20.15 -18.10 -30.70
C ASP A 175 18.66 -17.84 -30.40
N GLN A 176 18.03 -18.68 -29.57
CA GLN A 176 16.63 -18.50 -29.16
C GLN A 176 16.40 -17.20 -28.39
N ASP A 177 17.33 -16.81 -27.54
CA ASP A 177 17.27 -15.58 -26.73
C ASP A 177 17.35 -14.29 -27.58
N GLY A 178 17.62 -14.39 -28.86
CA GLY A 178 17.46 -13.31 -29.84
C GLY A 178 16.00 -12.99 -30.22
N ILE A 179 15.05 -13.85 -29.86
CA ILE A 179 13.63 -13.64 -30.09
C ILE A 179 12.94 -13.42 -28.73
N ILE A 180 12.59 -12.17 -28.44
CA ILE A 180 11.97 -11.82 -27.19
C ILE A 180 10.45 -11.98 -27.30
N THR A 181 9.87 -12.78 -26.42
CA THR A 181 8.43 -13.06 -26.37
C THR A 181 7.82 -12.68 -25.02
N SER A 182 6.51 -12.47 -25.01
CA SER A 182 5.79 -12.20 -23.76
C SER A 182 5.65 -13.48 -22.93
N PRO A 183 6.05 -13.48 -21.65
CA PRO A 183 5.84 -14.63 -20.74
C PRO A 183 4.41 -14.75 -20.21
N ILE A 184 3.62 -13.65 -20.28
CA ILE A 184 2.23 -13.57 -19.82
C ILE A 184 1.34 -12.95 -20.89
N SER A 185 0.04 -13.19 -20.79
CA SER A 185 -0.96 -12.39 -21.53
C SER A 185 -1.26 -11.11 -20.73
N GLY A 186 -1.39 -9.95 -21.41
CA GLY A 186 -1.63 -8.68 -20.75
C GLY A 186 -1.46 -7.48 -21.69
N VAL A 187 -1.27 -6.31 -21.09
CA VAL A 187 -1.09 -5.04 -21.79
C VAL A 187 0.32 -4.51 -21.53
N ILE A 188 0.97 -4.01 -22.57
CA ILE A 188 2.30 -3.39 -22.47
C ILE A 188 2.14 -2.02 -21.80
N THR A 189 2.78 -1.83 -20.66
CA THR A 189 2.78 -0.56 -19.93
C THR A 189 3.98 0.31 -20.24
N LYS A 190 5.13 -0.33 -20.56
CA LYS A 190 6.35 0.39 -20.96
C LYS A 190 7.07 -0.35 -22.08
N ARG A 191 7.69 0.43 -22.96
CA ARG A 191 8.60 -0.01 -24.00
C ARG A 191 9.86 0.84 -23.92
N GLN A 192 11.01 0.18 -23.77
CA GLN A 192 12.32 0.80 -23.59
C GLN A 192 13.32 0.33 -24.66
N VAL A 193 12.80 -0.09 -25.80
CA VAL A 193 13.60 -0.52 -26.95
C VAL A 193 13.03 0.03 -28.25
N GLU A 194 13.91 0.53 -29.11
CA GLU A 194 13.57 1.06 -30.43
C GLU A 194 14.24 0.24 -31.54
N PRO A 195 13.63 0.18 -32.74
CA PRO A 195 14.28 -0.41 -33.92
C PRO A 195 15.64 0.24 -34.18
N GLY A 196 16.67 -0.57 -34.43
CA GLY A 196 18.04 -0.09 -34.64
C GLY A 196 18.85 0.14 -33.38
N GLN A 197 18.25 0.08 -32.19
CA GLN A 197 18.93 0.24 -30.91
C GLN A 197 19.69 -1.04 -30.53
N THR A 198 20.93 -0.90 -30.07
CA THR A 198 21.68 -1.99 -29.43
C THR A 198 21.29 -2.08 -27.98
N VAL A 199 20.93 -3.29 -27.54
CA VAL A 199 20.57 -3.62 -26.16
C VAL A 199 21.63 -4.49 -25.51
N SER A 200 21.77 -4.37 -24.19
CA SER A 200 22.72 -5.16 -23.38
C SER A 200 21.98 -6.19 -22.53
N VAL A 201 22.67 -7.26 -22.15
CA VAL A 201 22.13 -8.27 -21.22
C VAL A 201 21.65 -7.59 -19.93
N GLY A 202 20.46 -7.93 -19.47
CA GLY A 202 19.83 -7.35 -18.27
C GLY A 202 19.07 -6.05 -18.49
N GLN A 203 19.19 -5.43 -19.67
CA GLN A 203 18.41 -4.23 -20.00
C GLN A 203 16.93 -4.55 -20.11
N THR A 204 16.09 -3.81 -19.38
CA THR A 204 14.63 -3.94 -19.48
C THR A 204 14.17 -3.41 -20.85
N LEU A 205 13.37 -4.20 -21.55
CA LEU A 205 12.84 -3.90 -22.87
C LEU A 205 11.35 -3.56 -22.83
N PHE A 206 10.58 -4.34 -22.04
CA PHE A 206 9.14 -4.17 -21.89
C PHE A 206 8.69 -4.41 -20.45
N GLU A 207 7.63 -3.72 -20.06
CA GLU A 207 6.84 -4.06 -18.88
C GLU A 207 5.42 -4.42 -19.32
N ILE A 208 4.91 -5.54 -18.84
CA ILE A 208 3.58 -6.06 -19.18
C ILE A 208 2.83 -6.34 -17.88
N VAL A 209 1.55 -5.95 -17.84
CA VAL A 209 0.65 -6.23 -16.73
C VAL A 209 -0.58 -6.97 -17.23
N ASN A 210 -1.11 -7.87 -16.42
CA ASN A 210 -2.40 -8.49 -16.69
C ASN A 210 -3.52 -7.67 -16.03
N PRO A 211 -4.37 -6.97 -16.79
CA PRO A 211 -5.42 -6.12 -16.25
C PRO A 211 -6.64 -6.89 -15.72
N ASP A 212 -6.76 -8.19 -15.99
CA ASP A 212 -7.93 -8.98 -15.62
C ASP A 212 -7.90 -9.41 -14.15
N GLN A 213 -6.72 -9.38 -13.52
CA GLN A 213 -6.52 -9.78 -12.14
C GLN A 213 -5.87 -8.64 -11.37
N LEU A 214 -6.69 -7.89 -10.68
CA LEU A 214 -6.25 -6.76 -9.84
C LEU A 214 -6.36 -7.12 -8.37
N GLU A 215 -5.45 -6.57 -7.58
CA GLU A 215 -5.49 -6.66 -6.13
C GLU A 215 -5.15 -5.30 -5.51
N ILE A 216 -5.61 -5.12 -4.29
CA ILE A 216 -5.21 -4.01 -3.44
C ILE A 216 -3.95 -4.42 -2.70
N GLN A 217 -2.92 -3.61 -2.77
CA GLN A 217 -1.73 -3.68 -1.93
C GLN A 217 -1.76 -2.52 -0.97
N ALA A 218 -1.74 -2.80 0.32
CA ALA A 218 -1.84 -1.78 1.34
C ALA A 218 -0.92 -2.08 2.52
N LYS A 219 -0.65 -1.07 3.32
CA LYS A 219 0.22 -1.16 4.50
C LYS A 219 -0.50 -0.63 5.72
N LEU A 220 -0.22 -1.23 6.86
CA LEU A 220 -0.77 -0.86 8.15
C LEU A 220 0.34 -0.86 9.22
N PRO A 221 0.36 0.11 10.15
CA PRO A 221 1.30 0.10 11.27
C PRO A 221 1.22 -1.21 12.07
N ILE A 222 2.37 -1.72 12.54
CA ILE A 222 2.44 -3.01 13.25
C ILE A 222 1.60 -3.02 14.54
N GLU A 223 1.41 -1.87 15.15
CA GLU A 223 0.60 -1.69 16.35
C GLU A 223 -0.88 -2.04 16.10
N GLN A 224 -1.32 -1.95 14.84
CA GLN A 224 -2.69 -2.25 14.43
C GLN A 224 -2.83 -3.64 13.79
N GLN A 225 -1.83 -4.50 13.90
CA GLN A 225 -1.83 -5.85 13.31
C GLN A 225 -3.04 -6.71 13.71
N SER A 226 -3.63 -6.46 14.89
CA SER A 226 -4.82 -7.16 15.37
C SER A 226 -6.05 -6.99 14.46
N ALA A 227 -6.08 -5.93 13.64
CA ALA A 227 -7.13 -5.70 12.65
C ALA A 227 -6.97 -6.58 11.39
N LEU A 228 -5.77 -7.13 11.16
CA LEU A 228 -5.46 -7.93 9.98
C LEU A 228 -5.85 -9.39 10.21
N LYS A 229 -6.96 -9.82 9.62
CA LYS A 229 -7.38 -11.23 9.59
C LYS A 229 -7.74 -11.58 8.15
N VAL A 230 -7.18 -12.66 7.63
CA VAL A 230 -7.56 -13.17 6.30
C VAL A 230 -9.06 -13.49 6.29
N GLY A 231 -9.74 -13.04 5.22
CA GLY A 231 -11.20 -13.11 5.11
C GLY A 231 -11.95 -11.88 5.63
N SER A 232 -11.29 -10.91 6.27
CA SER A 232 -11.95 -9.67 6.69
C SER A 232 -12.49 -8.88 5.50
N ASN A 233 -13.65 -8.27 5.70
CA ASN A 233 -14.23 -7.36 4.73
C ASN A 233 -13.52 -6.00 4.80
N ILE A 234 -13.27 -5.45 3.64
CA ILE A 234 -12.66 -4.13 3.44
C ILE A 234 -13.61 -3.30 2.64
N GLN A 235 -13.86 -2.08 3.09
CA GLN A 235 -14.49 -1.02 2.30
C GLN A 235 -13.41 -0.05 1.85
N TYR A 236 -13.40 0.32 0.58
CA TYR A 236 -12.40 1.23 0.04
C TYR A 236 -12.97 2.13 -1.05
N GLN A 237 -12.28 3.21 -1.30
CA GLN A 237 -12.60 4.20 -2.32
C GLN A 237 -11.33 4.49 -3.13
N ILE A 238 -11.47 4.51 -4.44
CA ILE A 238 -10.38 4.89 -5.35
C ILE A 238 -10.32 6.42 -5.38
N GLN A 239 -9.14 6.98 -5.21
CA GLN A 239 -8.97 8.43 -5.25
C GLN A 239 -9.45 9.00 -6.59
N GLY A 240 -10.30 10.03 -6.53
CA GLY A 240 -10.95 10.62 -7.70
C GLY A 240 -12.28 9.96 -8.10
N ASN A 241 -12.72 8.90 -7.40
CA ASN A 241 -14.02 8.26 -7.60
C ASN A 241 -14.79 8.26 -6.27
N SER A 242 -16.03 8.75 -6.28
CA SER A 242 -16.87 8.79 -5.07
C SER A 242 -17.51 7.44 -4.72
N LYS A 243 -17.39 6.44 -5.57
CA LYS A 243 -18.01 5.13 -5.35
C LYS A 243 -17.27 4.35 -4.27
N GLN A 244 -17.98 3.89 -3.27
CA GLN A 244 -17.49 2.95 -2.27
C GLN A 244 -17.54 1.52 -2.81
N LEU A 245 -16.45 0.81 -2.69
CA LEU A 245 -16.24 -0.55 -3.20
C LEU A 245 -15.86 -1.48 -2.05
N ASN A 246 -16.04 -2.78 -2.28
CA ASN A 246 -15.71 -3.80 -1.29
C ASN A 246 -14.59 -4.72 -1.76
N ALA A 247 -13.80 -5.18 -0.81
CA ALA A 247 -12.77 -6.18 -1.03
C ALA A 247 -12.73 -7.19 0.12
N THR A 248 -12.01 -8.28 -0.08
CA THR A 248 -11.74 -9.27 0.96
C THR A 248 -10.23 -9.38 1.14
N LEU A 249 -9.75 -9.31 2.38
CA LEU A 249 -8.36 -9.50 2.73
C LEU A 249 -7.96 -10.94 2.45
N THR A 250 -6.99 -11.15 1.54
CA THR A 250 -6.60 -12.48 1.05
C THR A 250 -5.31 -12.99 1.66
N ARG A 251 -4.35 -12.11 1.91
CA ARG A 251 -3.05 -12.49 2.48
C ARG A 251 -2.38 -11.31 3.19
N ILE A 252 -1.53 -11.64 4.14
CA ILE A 252 -0.79 -10.71 5.00
C ILE A 252 0.69 -11.08 4.89
N SER A 253 1.56 -10.11 4.73
CA SER A 253 3.01 -10.34 4.80
C SER A 253 3.37 -10.82 6.20
N PRO A 254 4.12 -11.93 6.35
CA PRO A 254 4.52 -12.42 7.65
C PRO A 254 5.62 -11.56 8.30
N VAL A 255 6.19 -10.62 7.54
CA VAL A 255 7.29 -9.76 8.00
C VAL A 255 6.89 -8.32 7.81
N ALA A 256 7.06 -7.52 8.87
CA ALA A 256 6.92 -6.07 8.79
C ALA A 256 8.18 -5.47 8.15
N ASP A 257 7.99 -4.41 7.39
CA ASP A 257 9.07 -3.59 6.85
C ASP A 257 9.83 -2.93 8.01
N GLN A 258 11.16 -3.11 8.05
CA GLN A 258 11.98 -2.67 9.19
C GLN A 258 12.10 -1.14 9.29
N ASP A 259 12.07 -0.45 8.16
CA ASP A 259 12.26 1.00 8.13
C ASP A 259 10.95 1.73 8.46
N SER A 260 9.84 1.30 7.87
CA SER A 260 8.54 1.94 8.05
C SER A 260 7.71 1.36 9.21
N ARG A 261 8.10 0.19 9.77
CA ARG A 261 7.35 -0.58 10.79
C ARG A 261 5.92 -0.89 10.37
N GLN A 262 5.70 -1.12 9.08
CA GLN A 262 4.39 -1.41 8.52
C GLN A 262 4.32 -2.86 8.06
N ILE A 263 3.16 -3.47 8.26
CA ILE A 263 2.79 -4.78 7.73
C ILE A 263 2.07 -4.57 6.41
N GLU A 264 2.54 -5.25 5.37
CA GLU A 264 1.89 -5.25 4.08
C GLU A 264 0.80 -6.32 4.03
N PHE A 265 -0.33 -5.96 3.44
CA PHE A 265 -1.42 -6.90 3.21
C PHE A 265 -2.03 -6.71 1.82
N PHE A 266 -2.72 -7.74 1.37
CA PHE A 266 -3.32 -7.80 0.05
C PHE A 266 -4.80 -8.15 0.16
N ALA A 267 -5.62 -7.51 -0.68
CA ALA A 267 -7.04 -7.77 -0.72
C ALA A 267 -7.54 -7.91 -2.16
N ALA A 268 -8.46 -8.83 -2.35
CA ALA A 268 -9.12 -9.05 -3.63
C ALA A 268 -10.40 -8.20 -3.71
N PRO A 269 -10.53 -7.32 -4.69
CA PRO A 269 -11.77 -6.61 -4.96
C PRO A 269 -12.93 -7.59 -5.21
N LYS A 270 -14.11 -7.28 -4.68
CA LYS A 270 -15.33 -8.07 -4.96
C LYS A 270 -15.99 -7.65 -6.28
N GLU A 271 -15.87 -6.39 -6.62
CA GLU A 271 -16.37 -5.82 -7.85
C GLU A 271 -15.24 -5.70 -8.89
N LYS A 272 -15.61 -5.76 -10.16
CA LYS A 272 -14.65 -5.53 -11.24
C LYS A 272 -14.20 -4.07 -11.23
N ILE A 273 -12.89 -3.87 -11.14
CA ILE A 273 -12.24 -2.57 -11.23
C ILE A 273 -11.80 -2.32 -12.68
N ASP A 274 -11.87 -1.06 -13.11
CA ASP A 274 -11.35 -0.66 -14.41
C ASP A 274 -9.80 -0.84 -14.43
N SER A 275 -9.28 -1.35 -15.52
CA SER A 275 -7.84 -1.50 -15.77
C SER A 275 -7.05 -0.19 -15.70
N LEU A 276 -7.69 0.93 -16.01
CA LEU A 276 -7.10 2.28 -15.86
C LEU A 276 -6.84 2.67 -14.40
N SER A 277 -7.38 1.90 -13.45
CA SER A 277 -7.15 2.12 -12.02
C SER A 277 -5.84 1.49 -11.50
N ILE A 278 -5.07 0.78 -12.34
CA ILE A 278 -3.77 0.23 -11.94
C ILE A 278 -2.83 1.38 -11.56
N GLY A 279 -2.26 1.32 -10.36
CA GLY A 279 -1.43 2.39 -9.78
C GLY A 279 -2.21 3.48 -9.05
N ALA A 280 -3.55 3.46 -9.08
CA ALA A 280 -4.36 4.42 -8.37
C ALA A 280 -4.26 4.22 -6.86
N PHE A 281 -4.22 5.35 -6.12
CA PHE A 281 -4.30 5.33 -4.67
C PHE A 281 -5.71 5.04 -4.19
N ILE A 282 -5.81 4.35 -3.07
CA ILE A 282 -7.06 4.07 -2.38
C ILE A 282 -6.96 4.45 -0.91
N ASN A 283 -8.11 4.86 -0.37
CA ASN A 283 -8.33 4.95 1.06
C ASN A 283 -9.40 3.93 1.43
N GLY A 284 -9.23 3.24 2.55
CA GLY A 284 -10.18 2.22 2.95
C GLY A 284 -10.19 1.96 4.44
N ASN A 285 -11.15 1.15 4.85
CA ASN A 285 -11.33 0.70 6.22
C ASN A 285 -11.45 -0.82 6.25
N ILE A 286 -10.71 -1.45 7.13
CA ILE A 286 -10.89 -2.87 7.47
C ILE A 286 -12.03 -2.93 8.48
N LEU A 287 -13.09 -3.65 8.14
CA LEU A 287 -14.24 -3.85 9.01
C LEU A 287 -13.92 -5.00 9.97
N ARG A 288 -13.97 -4.71 11.26
CA ARG A 288 -13.84 -5.73 12.30
C ARG A 288 -15.24 -6.18 12.73
N ASN A 289 -15.39 -7.46 13.01
CA ASN A 289 -16.64 -8.03 13.50
C ASN A 289 -16.89 -7.75 14.99
N ASP A 290 -16.05 -6.92 15.60
CA ASP A 290 -16.20 -6.52 16.98
C ASP A 290 -17.17 -5.33 17.03
N THR A 291 -18.46 -5.64 17.23
CA THR A 291 -19.49 -4.62 17.40
C THR A 291 -19.47 -4.16 18.84
N HIS A 292 -19.09 -2.92 19.05
CA HIS A 292 -19.17 -2.29 20.35
C HIS A 292 -20.55 -1.66 20.54
N GLN A 293 -21.16 -1.90 21.70
CA GLN A 293 -22.41 -1.26 22.11
C GLN A 293 -22.11 -0.11 23.07
N GLY A 294 -22.89 0.94 22.96
CA GLY A 294 -22.74 2.12 23.81
C GLY A 294 -23.73 3.22 23.43
N GLN A 295 -23.44 4.43 23.86
CA GLN A 295 -24.22 5.59 23.47
C GLN A 295 -23.53 6.32 22.32
N THR A 296 -24.32 6.68 21.29
CA THR A 296 -23.82 7.46 20.16
C THR A 296 -24.10 8.94 20.38
N ILE A 297 -23.03 9.74 20.22
CA ILE A 297 -23.07 11.21 20.28
C ILE A 297 -22.20 11.79 19.17
N PRO A 298 -22.40 13.05 18.79
CA PRO A 298 -21.46 13.71 17.85
C PRO A 298 -20.07 13.85 18.46
N LEU A 299 -19.07 13.59 17.63
CA LEU A 299 -17.67 13.65 18.02
C LEU A 299 -17.25 15.06 18.48
N ASP A 300 -17.81 16.10 17.82
CA ASP A 300 -17.55 17.52 18.12
C ASP A 300 -18.12 17.99 19.47
N SER A 301 -19.00 17.22 20.10
CA SER A 301 -19.52 17.51 21.44
C SER A 301 -18.57 17.10 22.59
N ILE A 302 -17.52 16.29 22.29
CA ILE A 302 -16.60 15.77 23.30
C ILE A 302 -15.48 16.76 23.55
N GLN A 303 -15.27 17.10 24.82
CA GLN A 303 -14.19 17.96 25.30
C GLN A 303 -13.04 17.13 25.88
N ASN A 304 -11.80 17.67 25.77
CA ASN A 304 -10.57 17.11 26.34
C ASN A 304 -10.33 15.61 25.98
N MET A 305 -10.52 15.26 24.72
CA MET A 305 -10.52 13.89 24.22
C MET A 305 -9.25 13.08 24.54
N GLN A 306 -8.08 13.74 24.70
CA GLN A 306 -6.79 13.06 24.87
C GLN A 306 -6.49 12.61 26.32
N HIS A 307 -7.04 13.31 27.31
CA HIS A 307 -6.66 13.06 28.72
C HIS A 307 -7.84 12.64 29.59
N ASP A 308 -8.88 13.43 29.64
CA ASP A 308 -10.07 13.18 30.48
C ASP A 308 -11.31 13.59 29.68
N PRO A 309 -11.80 12.74 28.75
CA PRO A 309 -12.91 13.13 27.91
C PRO A 309 -14.19 13.31 28.71
N PHE A 310 -14.87 14.42 28.44
CA PHE A 310 -16.15 14.75 29.06
C PHE A 310 -17.09 15.41 28.04
N VAL A 311 -18.36 15.43 28.38
CA VAL A 311 -19.39 16.18 27.63
C VAL A 311 -20.22 17.02 28.59
N TRP A 312 -20.74 18.10 28.05
CA TRP A 312 -21.78 18.87 28.74
C TRP A 312 -23.13 18.28 28.46
N VAL A 313 -23.86 17.94 29.49
CA VAL A 313 -25.23 17.38 29.38
C VAL A 313 -26.23 18.23 30.14
N ILE A 314 -27.45 18.25 29.64
CA ILE A 314 -28.58 18.79 30.36
C ILE A 314 -29.36 17.62 30.94
N ARG A 315 -29.34 17.53 32.28
CA ARG A 315 -30.03 16.50 33.03
C ARG A 315 -30.97 17.18 34.05
N ASN A 316 -32.24 16.86 34.02
CA ASN A 316 -33.22 17.48 34.92
C ASN A 316 -33.19 19.04 34.83
N HIS A 317 -33.08 19.61 33.63
CA HIS A 317 -33.00 21.05 33.38
C HIS A 317 -31.77 21.74 34.05
N THR A 318 -30.72 20.99 34.35
CA THR A 318 -29.48 21.53 34.89
C THR A 318 -28.28 21.14 34.06
N ILE A 319 -27.29 22.02 33.98
CA ILE A 319 -26.03 21.76 33.30
C ILE A 319 -25.18 20.84 34.15
N GLN A 320 -24.69 19.75 33.56
CA GLN A 320 -23.79 18.84 34.22
C GLN A 320 -22.58 18.53 33.32
N LYS A 321 -21.42 18.40 33.93
CA LYS A 321 -20.19 17.93 33.30
C LYS A 321 -20.06 16.46 33.55
N VAL A 322 -20.20 15.61 32.54
CA VAL A 322 -20.18 14.17 32.65
C VAL A 322 -18.92 13.61 32.01
N LYS A 323 -18.10 12.93 32.78
CA LYS A 323 -16.96 12.16 32.27
C LYS A 323 -17.48 10.99 31.48
N ILE A 324 -16.89 10.74 30.33
CA ILE A 324 -17.25 9.64 29.43
C ILE A 324 -16.01 8.81 29.11
N ARG A 325 -16.24 7.58 28.69
CA ARG A 325 -15.22 6.74 28.08
C ARG A 325 -15.52 6.60 26.62
N VAL A 326 -14.62 7.08 25.74
CA VAL A 326 -14.75 6.91 24.30
C VAL A 326 -14.36 5.47 23.95
N ILE A 327 -15.28 4.73 23.32
CA ILE A 327 -15.11 3.33 22.91
C ILE A 327 -14.64 3.28 21.46
N GLU A 328 -15.31 4.06 20.58
CA GLU A 328 -15.02 4.11 19.15
C GLU A 328 -15.30 5.53 18.62
N GLN A 329 -14.57 5.94 17.61
CA GLN A 329 -14.74 7.27 16.99
C GLN A 329 -14.65 7.20 15.48
N ARG A 330 -15.55 7.92 14.82
CA ARG A 330 -15.61 8.04 13.35
C ARG A 330 -15.59 9.52 12.95
N TYR A 331 -14.43 9.98 12.55
CA TYR A 331 -14.23 11.38 12.17
C TYR A 331 -15.05 11.75 10.93
N ASN A 332 -15.12 10.86 9.93
CA ASN A 332 -15.85 11.12 8.69
C ASN A 332 -17.35 11.28 8.89
N ASP A 333 -17.90 10.57 9.87
CA ASP A 333 -19.34 10.57 10.16
C ASP A 333 -19.70 11.53 11.30
N ASN A 334 -18.71 12.16 11.93
CA ASN A 334 -18.83 12.96 13.16
C ASN A 334 -19.58 12.22 14.27
N ILE A 335 -19.25 10.92 14.49
CA ILE A 335 -19.93 10.06 15.49
C ILE A 335 -18.87 9.49 16.44
N ALA A 336 -19.20 9.51 17.73
CA ALA A 336 -18.49 8.77 18.76
C ALA A 336 -19.42 7.79 19.48
N LEU A 337 -18.91 6.59 19.76
CA LEU A 337 -19.53 5.64 20.66
C LEU A 337 -18.88 5.79 22.04
N VAL A 338 -19.67 6.08 23.02
CA VAL A 338 -19.21 6.38 24.37
C VAL A 338 -19.95 5.55 25.42
N ASP A 339 -19.39 5.49 26.60
CA ASP A 339 -20.00 4.92 27.80
C ASP A 339 -19.97 5.95 28.93
N GLY A 340 -20.97 5.94 29.80
CA GLY A 340 -21.06 6.85 30.95
C GLY A 340 -22.22 7.84 30.89
N LEU A 341 -23.05 7.82 29.83
CA LEU A 341 -24.25 8.66 29.70
C LEU A 341 -25.51 7.90 30.06
N GLN A 342 -26.55 8.62 30.45
CA GLN A 342 -27.89 8.09 30.65
C GLN A 342 -28.73 8.29 29.37
N SER A 343 -29.67 7.39 29.11
CA SER A 343 -30.55 7.51 27.93
C SER A 343 -31.43 8.77 27.94
N SER A 344 -31.61 9.41 29.09
CA SER A 344 -32.35 10.63 29.25
C SER A 344 -31.51 11.90 29.11
N ASP A 345 -30.18 11.77 28.98
CA ASP A 345 -29.28 12.92 28.86
C ASP A 345 -29.45 13.60 27.51
N LEU A 346 -29.37 14.92 27.53
CA LEU A 346 -29.28 15.75 26.33
C LEU A 346 -27.86 16.32 26.27
N VAL A 347 -27.08 15.89 25.31
CA VAL A 347 -25.71 16.39 25.10
C VAL A 347 -25.77 17.75 24.45
N SER A 348 -25.03 18.70 25.01
CA SER A 348 -24.94 20.06 24.46
C SER A 348 -23.83 20.18 23.42
N ARG A 349 -24.10 20.86 22.33
CA ARG A 349 -23.09 21.35 21.38
C ARG A 349 -22.38 22.60 21.87
N ILE A 350 -23.02 23.33 22.79
CA ILE A 350 -22.45 24.55 23.38
C ILE A 350 -21.54 24.13 24.52
N GLN A 351 -20.39 24.81 24.60
CA GLN A 351 -19.46 24.68 25.69
C GLN A 351 -19.86 25.59 26.85
N PHE A 352 -19.81 25.05 28.05
CA PHE A 352 -20.07 25.80 29.30
C PHE A 352 -18.77 25.91 30.11
N GLU A 353 -18.78 26.81 31.08
CA GLU A 353 -17.73 26.93 32.05
C GLU A 353 -18.01 26.09 33.30
N ASP A 354 -16.99 25.74 34.06
CA ASP A 354 -17.16 25.01 35.33
C ASP A 354 -18.06 25.80 36.34
N SER A 355 -18.12 27.13 36.19
CA SER A 355 -19.03 28.03 36.96
C SER A 355 -20.51 27.86 36.61
N ASP A 356 -20.82 27.19 35.48
CA ASP A 356 -22.20 26.96 35.02
C ASP A 356 -22.78 25.64 35.50
N ILE A 357 -21.96 24.79 36.13
CA ILE A 357 -22.40 23.51 36.67
C ILE A 357 -23.54 23.74 37.66
N ASN A 358 -24.61 22.94 37.55
CA ASN A 358 -25.84 22.99 38.32
C ASN A 358 -26.73 24.24 38.07
N LYS A 359 -26.39 25.13 37.16
CA LYS A 359 -27.29 26.21 36.77
C LYS A 359 -28.50 25.64 36.00
N LYS A 360 -29.66 26.24 36.23
CA LYS A 360 -30.91 25.84 35.57
C LYS A 360 -30.95 26.41 34.13
N VAL A 361 -31.31 25.56 33.21
CA VAL A 361 -31.53 25.92 31.80
C VAL A 361 -33.00 25.83 31.45
N THR A 362 -33.40 26.68 30.53
CA THR A 362 -34.72 26.63 29.89
C THR A 362 -34.49 26.30 28.41
N VAL A 363 -35.13 25.24 27.93
CA VAL A 363 -35.12 24.92 26.51
C VAL A 363 -36.29 25.62 25.89
N THR A 364 -36.03 26.64 25.07
CA THR A 364 -37.10 27.41 24.42
C THR A 364 -37.56 26.62 23.19
N THR A 365 -38.76 26.09 23.22
CA THR A 365 -39.41 25.54 22.02
C THR A 365 -39.72 26.69 21.08
N ASP A 366 -39.10 26.67 19.91
CA ASP A 366 -39.42 27.65 18.84
C ASP A 366 -40.92 27.52 18.45
N LYS A 367 -41.73 28.44 18.94
CA LYS A 367 -43.14 28.57 18.55
C LYS A 367 -43.29 29.56 17.40
N ASN A 368 -42.50 29.38 16.34
CA ASN A 368 -42.76 30.14 15.11
C ASN A 368 -42.46 29.25 13.89
N LYS A 369 -43.48 28.59 13.43
CA LYS A 369 -43.72 28.23 12.04
C LYS A 369 -45.17 28.50 11.72
#